data_dfd3986c7bc35a5f65143d8b61d2e674
#
_entry.id   dfd3986c7bc35a5f65143d8b61d2e674
#
_cell.length_a   1.000
_cell.length_b   1.000
_cell.length_c   1.000
_cell.angle_alpha   90.00
_cell.angle_beta   90.00
_cell.angle_gamma   90.00
#
_symmetry.space_group_name_H-M   'P 1'
#
loop_
_entity.id
_entity.type
_entity.pdbx_description
1 polymer ?
#
loop_
_entity_poly.entity_id
_entity_poly.type
_entity_poly.pdbx_seq_one_letter_code
_entity_poly.pdbx_strand_id
1 'polypeptide(L)'
;MNRNSIHLLLLIATALTLVACQETLEERCAREARTYTEKKCPVLVTEGVMLDSLTFQQSTHTLSYCYTASDFYDNADFYANNDIRGILLKAVKNEPEMKLYKDAGYNFRYVYYSQKNSGTKLFDTTFRSKDYQ
;
A
#
# COMPACT_ATOMS: atom_id res chain seq x y z
N MET A 1 43.48 28.03 18.49
CA MET A 1 42.65 26.81 18.43
C MET A 1 43.55 25.60 18.28
N ASN A 2 43.50 24.65 19.18
CA ASN A 2 44.38 23.51 19.21
C ASN A 2 44.04 22.51 18.10
N ARG A 3 45.06 21.94 17.44
CA ARG A 3 44.91 20.99 16.31
C ARG A 3 43.95 19.82 16.65
N ASN A 4 43.94 19.39 17.93
CA ASN A 4 43.04 18.33 18.41
C ASN A 4 41.55 18.78 18.47
N SER A 5 41.29 20.08 18.72
CA SER A 5 39.92 20.60 18.73
C SER A 5 39.30 20.68 17.32
N ILE A 6 40.14 20.90 16.30
CA ILE A 6 39.66 20.92 14.88
C ILE A 6 39.30 19.53 14.42
N HIS A 7 40.06 18.49 14.81
CA HIS A 7 39.73 17.11 14.49
C HIS A 7 38.46 16.61 15.20
N LEU A 8 38.22 17.05 16.43
CA LEU A 8 37.02 16.72 17.19
C LEU A 8 35.78 17.37 16.57
N LEU A 9 35.88 18.64 16.14
CA LEU A 9 34.81 19.36 15.44
C LEU A 9 34.47 18.74 14.07
N LEU A 10 35.47 18.30 13.31
CA LEU A 10 35.31 17.60 12.04
C LEU A 10 34.64 16.22 12.21
N LEU A 11 34.99 15.47 13.26
CA LEU A 11 34.33 14.19 13.56
C LEU A 11 32.88 14.34 13.98
N ILE A 12 32.51 15.40 14.70
CA ILE A 12 31.14 15.68 15.09
C ILE A 12 30.29 16.11 13.85
N ALA A 13 30.87 16.91 12.95
CA ALA A 13 30.19 17.33 11.72
C ALA A 13 29.91 16.16 10.77
N THR A 14 30.80 15.18 10.67
CA THR A 14 30.60 13.97 9.85
C THR A 14 29.57 13.02 10.44
N ALA A 15 29.42 12.94 11.78
CA ALA A 15 28.42 12.12 12.43
C ALA A 15 26.97 12.66 12.23
N LEU A 16 26.81 13.97 12.13
CA LEU A 16 25.52 14.63 11.90
C LEU A 16 24.98 14.45 10.47
N THR A 17 25.84 14.20 9.48
CA THR A 17 25.42 14.01 8.09
C THR A 17 24.89 12.60 7.79
N LEU A 18 25.15 11.62 8.65
CA LEU A 18 24.67 10.24 8.47
C LEU A 18 23.22 10.02 8.90
N VAL A 19 22.62 10.95 9.65
CA VAL A 19 21.24 10.85 10.13
C VAL A 19 20.22 11.40 9.10
N ALA A 20 20.68 12.16 8.08
CA ALA A 20 19.81 12.87 7.14
C ALA A 20 19.29 12.04 5.96
N CYS A 21 19.63 10.73 5.85
CA CYS A 21 19.32 9.90 4.68
C CYS A 21 18.50 8.65 4.99
N GLN A 22 17.81 8.56 6.12
CA GLN A 22 16.89 7.45 6.37
C GLN A 22 15.49 7.78 5.83
N GLU A 23 15.06 7.00 4.84
CA GLU A 23 13.70 7.01 4.30
C GLU A 23 12.70 6.65 5.42
N THR A 24 11.66 7.45 5.59
CA THR A 24 10.57 7.12 6.52
C THR A 24 9.74 5.96 6.00
N LEU A 25 8.95 5.33 6.88
CA LEU A 25 8.07 4.25 6.47
C LEU A 25 6.99 4.73 5.48
N GLU A 26 6.50 5.96 5.65
CA GLU A 26 5.56 6.60 4.75
C GLU A 26 6.15 6.84 3.36
N GLU A 27 7.36 7.38 3.30
CA GLU A 27 8.10 7.61 2.05
C GLU A 27 8.36 6.29 1.33
N ARG A 28 8.74 5.27 2.07
CA ARG A 28 8.94 3.92 1.54
C ARG A 28 7.65 3.35 0.97
N CYS A 29 6.54 3.40 1.71
CA CYS A 29 5.25 2.91 1.25
C CYS A 29 4.80 3.64 -0.03
N ALA A 30 4.91 4.96 -0.06
CA ALA A 30 4.57 5.77 -1.24
C ALA A 30 5.44 5.41 -2.44
N ARG A 31 6.74 5.23 -2.24
CA ARG A 31 7.67 4.84 -3.30
C ARG A 31 7.39 3.44 -3.83
N GLU A 32 7.18 2.47 -2.95
CA GLU A 32 6.88 1.08 -3.32
C GLU A 32 5.56 0.99 -4.11
N ALA A 33 4.50 1.68 -3.66
CA ALA A 33 3.21 1.73 -4.34
C ALA A 33 3.33 2.32 -5.75
N ARG A 34 4.02 3.46 -5.89
CA ARG A 34 4.27 4.10 -7.19
C ARG A 34 5.11 3.19 -8.10
N THR A 35 6.20 2.65 -7.60
CA THR A 35 7.09 1.77 -8.39
C THR A 35 6.37 0.53 -8.87
N TYR A 36 5.56 -0.10 -8.01
CA TYR A 36 4.76 -1.26 -8.40
C TYR A 36 3.76 -0.89 -9.49
N THR A 37 3.05 0.22 -9.34
CA THR A 37 2.08 0.71 -10.33
C THR A 37 2.74 0.96 -11.68
N GLU A 38 3.87 1.69 -11.69
CA GLU A 38 4.58 2.04 -12.93
C GLU A 38 5.19 0.83 -13.65
N LYS A 39 5.70 -0.15 -12.88
CA LYS A 39 6.44 -1.29 -13.46
C LYS A 39 5.59 -2.52 -13.71
N LYS A 40 4.51 -2.72 -12.97
CA LYS A 40 3.73 -3.96 -12.96
C LYS A 40 2.29 -3.78 -13.43
N CYS A 41 1.66 -2.64 -13.14
CA CYS A 41 0.27 -2.44 -13.47
C CYS A 41 0.05 -1.93 -14.91
N PRO A 42 -1.09 -2.25 -15.51
CA PRO A 42 -2.10 -3.18 -15.03
C PRO A 42 -1.62 -4.64 -15.06
N VAL A 43 -1.98 -5.42 -14.06
CA VAL A 43 -1.61 -6.84 -13.98
C VAL A 43 -2.83 -7.72 -13.72
N LEU A 44 -2.94 -8.81 -14.48
CA LEU A 44 -4.00 -9.79 -14.29
C LEU A 44 -3.80 -10.54 -12.96
N VAL A 45 -4.77 -10.41 -12.05
CA VAL A 45 -4.76 -11.11 -10.76
C VAL A 45 -5.40 -12.49 -10.88
N THR A 46 -6.53 -12.53 -11.57
CA THR A 46 -7.25 -13.72 -11.99
C THR A 46 -8.05 -13.38 -13.25
N GLU A 47 -8.53 -14.37 -13.98
CA GLU A 47 -9.36 -14.11 -15.15
C GLU A 47 -10.56 -13.20 -14.75
N GLY A 48 -10.71 -12.09 -15.44
CA GLY A 48 -11.74 -11.11 -15.16
C GLY A 48 -11.44 -10.09 -14.05
N VAL A 49 -10.23 -10.09 -13.46
CA VAL A 49 -9.84 -9.10 -12.45
C VAL A 49 -8.42 -8.59 -12.72
N MET A 50 -8.31 -7.31 -12.99
CA MET A 50 -7.05 -6.59 -13.18
C MET A 50 -6.74 -5.70 -11.97
N LEU A 51 -5.51 -5.75 -11.48
CA LEU A 51 -4.98 -4.73 -10.56
C LEU A 51 -4.44 -3.57 -11.38
N ASP A 52 -5.08 -2.42 -11.29
CA ASP A 52 -4.75 -1.24 -12.10
C ASP A 52 -3.68 -0.37 -11.45
N SER A 53 -3.73 -0.24 -10.12
CA SER A 53 -2.79 0.60 -9.39
C SER A 53 -2.76 0.31 -7.89
N LEU A 54 -1.61 0.63 -7.30
CA LEU A 54 -1.45 0.84 -5.86
C LEU A 54 -1.23 2.33 -5.62
N THR A 55 -1.94 2.89 -4.62
CA THR A 55 -1.76 4.28 -4.20
C THR A 55 -1.61 4.35 -2.68
N PHE A 56 -0.84 5.31 -2.21
CA PHE A 56 -0.65 5.53 -0.77
C PHE A 56 -1.07 6.95 -0.38
N GLN A 57 -1.99 7.04 0.57
CA GLN A 57 -2.41 8.31 1.17
C GLN A 57 -1.71 8.48 2.52
N GLN A 58 -0.74 9.37 2.57
CA GLN A 58 0.09 9.58 3.76
C GLN A 58 -0.72 10.10 4.96
N SER A 59 -1.65 11.02 4.74
CA SER A 59 -2.45 11.63 5.81
C SER A 59 -3.29 10.63 6.63
N THR A 60 -3.67 9.52 6.02
CA THR A 60 -4.48 8.46 6.65
C THR A 60 -3.73 7.15 6.81
N HIS A 61 -2.46 7.09 6.38
CA HIS A 61 -1.66 5.86 6.29
C HIS A 61 -2.42 4.73 5.57
N THR A 62 -3.06 5.04 4.44
CA THR A 62 -3.88 4.09 3.69
C THR A 62 -3.21 3.68 2.39
N LEU A 63 -2.87 2.39 2.26
CA LEU A 63 -2.46 1.75 1.02
C LEU A 63 -3.69 1.19 0.31
N SER A 64 -3.97 1.69 -0.89
CA SER A 64 -5.15 1.32 -1.68
C SER A 64 -4.77 0.48 -2.89
N TYR A 65 -5.49 -0.62 -3.07
CA TYR A 65 -5.43 -1.51 -4.23
C TYR A 65 -6.67 -1.25 -5.08
N CYS A 66 -6.48 -0.75 -6.30
CA CYS A 66 -7.56 -0.42 -7.23
C CYS A 66 -7.64 -1.45 -8.34
N TYR A 67 -8.80 -2.09 -8.47
CA TYR A 67 -9.05 -3.16 -9.45
C TYR A 67 -10.14 -2.77 -10.43
N THR A 68 -10.02 -3.28 -11.66
CA THR A 68 -11.12 -3.35 -12.62
C THR A 68 -11.59 -4.80 -12.73
N ALA A 69 -12.91 -4.98 -12.58
CA ALA A 69 -13.59 -6.25 -12.76
C ALA A 69 -14.30 -6.31 -14.10
N SER A 70 -14.17 -7.43 -14.79
CA SER A 70 -14.83 -7.72 -16.07
C SER A 70 -15.62 -9.03 -16.02
N ASP A 71 -16.41 -9.28 -17.05
CA ASP A 71 -17.13 -10.52 -17.26
C ASP A 71 -17.98 -10.94 -16.04
N PHE A 72 -17.72 -12.12 -15.49
CA PHE A 72 -18.44 -12.68 -14.34
C PHE A 72 -18.32 -11.79 -13.10
N TYR A 73 -17.15 -11.18 -12.88
CA TYR A 73 -16.90 -10.32 -11.72
C TYR A 73 -17.42 -8.88 -11.87
N ASP A 74 -17.84 -8.47 -13.07
CA ASP A 74 -18.45 -7.16 -13.32
C ASP A 74 -19.96 -7.20 -12.99
N ASN A 75 -20.27 -7.54 -11.75
CA ASN A 75 -21.62 -7.75 -11.26
C ASN A 75 -21.70 -7.39 -9.77
N ALA A 76 -22.48 -6.38 -9.43
CA ALA A 76 -22.67 -5.93 -8.05
C ALA A 76 -23.27 -7.03 -7.14
N ASP A 77 -24.13 -7.88 -7.67
CA ASP A 77 -24.75 -8.98 -6.92
C ASP A 77 -23.72 -10.04 -6.50
N PHE A 78 -22.65 -10.21 -7.30
CA PHE A 78 -21.55 -11.09 -6.92
C PHE A 78 -20.92 -10.65 -5.59
N TYR A 79 -20.63 -9.36 -5.46
CA TYR A 79 -20.03 -8.81 -4.24
C TYR A 79 -20.99 -8.75 -3.05
N ALA A 80 -22.28 -8.54 -3.33
CA ALA A 80 -23.32 -8.51 -2.29
C ALA A 80 -23.60 -9.90 -1.70
N ASN A 81 -23.50 -10.96 -2.52
CA ASN A 81 -23.88 -12.32 -2.13
C ASN A 81 -22.70 -13.22 -1.71
N ASN A 82 -21.47 -12.71 -1.76
CA ASN A 82 -20.27 -13.45 -1.38
C ASN A 82 -19.47 -12.69 -0.30
N ASP A 83 -18.81 -13.40 0.59
CA ASP A 83 -17.99 -12.82 1.65
C ASP A 83 -16.61 -12.39 1.12
N ILE A 84 -16.61 -11.42 0.20
CA ILE A 84 -15.38 -10.86 -0.38
C ILE A 84 -14.53 -10.19 0.70
N ARG A 85 -15.16 -9.51 1.67
CA ARG A 85 -14.45 -8.88 2.78
C ARG A 85 -13.67 -9.90 3.61
N GLY A 86 -14.29 -11.02 3.97
CA GLY A 86 -13.63 -12.08 4.73
C GLY A 86 -12.45 -12.71 3.98
N ILE A 87 -12.61 -12.95 2.67
CA ILE A 87 -11.53 -13.46 1.81
C ILE A 87 -10.35 -12.49 1.79
N LEU A 88 -10.59 -11.21 1.58
CA LEU A 88 -9.54 -10.17 1.55
C LEU A 88 -8.88 -9.98 2.92
N LEU A 89 -9.65 -10.03 4.01
CA LEU A 89 -9.10 -9.94 5.36
C LEU A 89 -8.12 -11.09 5.63
N LYS A 90 -8.47 -12.30 5.24
CA LYS A 90 -7.58 -13.46 5.35
C LYS A 90 -6.30 -13.26 4.55
N ALA A 91 -6.39 -12.70 3.36
CA ALA A 91 -5.22 -12.37 2.55
C ALA A 91 -4.33 -11.32 3.23
N VAL A 92 -4.89 -10.24 3.77
CA VAL A 92 -4.14 -9.22 4.52
C VAL A 92 -3.43 -9.82 5.74
N LYS A 93 -4.12 -10.67 6.51
CA LYS A 93 -3.52 -11.32 7.69
C LYS A 93 -2.33 -12.19 7.34
N ASN A 94 -2.40 -12.90 6.21
CA ASN A 94 -1.42 -13.90 5.82
C ASN A 94 -0.32 -13.37 4.88
N GLU A 95 -0.39 -12.11 4.45
CA GLU A 95 0.60 -11.53 3.54
C GLU A 95 1.86 -11.07 4.30
N PRO A 96 3.00 -11.76 4.13
CA PRO A 96 4.24 -11.41 4.85
C PRO A 96 4.85 -10.08 4.37
N GLU A 97 4.66 -9.69 3.11
CA GLU A 97 5.18 -8.43 2.58
C GLU A 97 4.50 -7.20 3.21
N MET A 98 3.28 -7.38 3.73
CA MET A 98 2.55 -6.34 4.46
C MET A 98 2.94 -6.23 5.94
N LYS A 99 3.78 -7.14 6.47
CA LYS A 99 4.05 -7.23 7.91
C LYS A 99 4.51 -5.91 8.51
N LEU A 100 5.45 -5.24 7.86
CA LEU A 100 6.01 -3.97 8.34
C LEU A 100 4.92 -2.89 8.47
N TYR A 101 4.05 -2.78 7.49
CA TYR A 101 2.94 -1.83 7.49
C TYR A 101 1.82 -2.23 8.46
N LYS A 102 1.53 -3.52 8.60
CA LYS A 102 0.59 -4.03 9.62
C LYS A 102 1.07 -3.73 11.04
N ASP A 103 2.35 -3.96 11.32
CA ASP A 103 2.96 -3.67 12.63
C ASP A 103 2.91 -2.16 12.95
N ALA A 104 2.97 -1.31 11.93
CA ALA A 104 2.82 0.15 12.07
C ALA A 104 1.35 0.63 12.09
N GLY A 105 0.37 -0.27 11.97
CA GLY A 105 -1.05 0.05 12.05
C GLY A 105 -1.64 0.71 10.81
N TYR A 106 -1.05 0.51 9.63
CA TYR A 106 -1.54 1.07 8.37
C TYR A 106 -2.90 0.50 7.97
N ASN A 107 -3.65 1.28 7.21
CA ASN A 107 -4.92 0.84 6.62
C ASN A 107 -4.68 0.25 5.23
N PHE A 108 -5.44 -0.79 4.89
CA PHE A 108 -5.42 -1.42 3.57
C PHE A 108 -6.80 -1.35 2.97
N ARG A 109 -6.93 -0.67 1.82
CA ARG A 109 -8.18 -0.46 1.12
C ARG A 109 -8.19 -1.24 -0.20
N TYR A 110 -9.29 -1.90 -0.49
CA TYR A 110 -9.53 -2.64 -1.72
C TYR A 110 -10.78 -2.09 -2.41
N VAL A 111 -10.61 -1.64 -3.65
CA VAL A 111 -11.69 -1.04 -4.45
C VAL A 111 -11.78 -1.75 -5.79
N TYR A 112 -12.97 -2.20 -6.14
CA TYR A 112 -13.27 -2.84 -7.42
C TYR A 112 -14.22 -1.96 -8.22
N TYR A 113 -13.82 -1.64 -9.44
CA TYR A 113 -14.61 -0.85 -10.40
C TYR A 113 -15.12 -1.72 -11.54
N SER A 114 -16.28 -1.37 -12.07
CA SER A 114 -16.87 -2.01 -13.26
C SER A 114 -16.10 -1.63 -14.52
N GLN A 115 -15.79 -2.61 -15.34
CA GLN A 115 -15.27 -2.36 -16.69
C GLN A 115 -16.36 -1.83 -17.62
N LYS A 116 -17.58 -2.40 -17.54
CA LYS A 116 -18.71 -2.01 -18.38
C LYS A 116 -19.21 -0.59 -18.11
N ASN A 117 -19.23 -0.22 -16.83
CA ASN A 117 -19.72 1.07 -16.36
C ASN A 117 -18.58 1.82 -15.66
N SER A 118 -17.72 2.46 -16.46
CA SER A 118 -16.55 3.20 -15.98
C SER A 118 -16.91 4.14 -14.83
N GLY A 119 -16.12 4.10 -13.75
CA GLY A 119 -16.32 4.91 -12.54
C GLY A 119 -17.33 4.34 -11.53
N THR A 120 -18.05 3.25 -11.88
CA THR A 120 -18.96 2.60 -10.95
C THR A 120 -18.19 1.64 -10.03
N LYS A 121 -18.29 1.88 -8.72
CA LYS A 121 -17.76 0.97 -7.71
C LYS A 121 -18.67 -0.24 -7.54
N LEU A 122 -18.09 -1.42 -7.62
CA LEU A 122 -18.76 -2.69 -7.31
C LEU A 122 -18.53 -3.07 -5.85
N PHE A 123 -17.35 -2.77 -5.31
CA PHE A 123 -16.98 -3.09 -3.94
C PHE A 123 -15.89 -2.13 -3.43
N ASP A 124 -15.95 -1.79 -2.15
CA ASP A 124 -14.99 -0.91 -1.49
C ASP A 124 -14.92 -1.28 0.00
N THR A 125 -13.75 -1.69 0.45
CA THR A 125 -13.54 -2.05 1.86
C THR A 125 -12.18 -1.59 2.35
N THR A 126 -12.10 -1.19 3.61
CA THR A 126 -10.86 -0.81 4.28
C THR A 126 -10.67 -1.63 5.54
N PHE A 127 -9.49 -2.22 5.67
CA PHE A 127 -9.06 -2.91 6.87
C PHE A 127 -8.17 -1.99 7.69
N ARG A 128 -8.54 -1.82 8.96
CA ARG A 128 -7.78 -1.08 9.95
C ARG A 128 -7.05 -2.03 10.89
N SER A 129 -6.15 -1.52 11.70
CA SER A 129 -5.37 -2.27 12.67
C SER A 129 -6.22 -3.25 13.49
N LYS A 130 -7.38 -2.82 13.98
CA LYS A 130 -8.32 -3.65 14.76
C LYS A 130 -8.91 -4.85 13.99
N ASP A 131 -8.87 -4.82 12.66
CA ASP A 131 -9.44 -5.90 11.83
C ASP A 131 -8.46 -7.05 11.63
N TYR A 132 -7.15 -6.76 11.60
CA TYR A 132 -6.12 -7.74 11.24
C TYR A 132 -5.15 -8.09 12.38
N GLN A 133 -5.19 -7.38 13.50
CA GLN A 133 -4.41 -7.68 14.71
C GLN A 133 -5.06 -8.74 15.59
#